data_3dcf6674664b2be4557063fce2e0da79
#
_entry.id   3dcf6674664b2be4557063fce2e0da79
#
_cell.length_a   1.000
_cell.length_b   1.000
_cell.length_c   1.000
_cell.angle_alpha   90.00
_cell.angle_beta   90.00
_cell.angle_gamma   90.00
#
_symmetry.space_group_name_H-M   'P 1'
#
loop_
_entity.id
_entity.type
_entity.pdbx_description
1 polymer ?
#
loop_
_entity_poly.entity_id
_entity_poly.type
_entity_poly.pdbx_seq_one_letter_code
_entity_poly.pdbx_strand_id
1 'polypeptide(L)'
;VPATDKISIEGKKCINSFPVKELHGAIFLYFGDEAHPEPCAIELPEELTSSDYSNFLCTAMWKCNYRYAIDNVMDPMHGAYLHAKSHSMAKGDKTASMKIRETNQGLVFEKDGQRDVNFDWVEIGNTGTCWMRLSIPYRENAGPGGVFFIVGFATPIDENHTQVFFWRIRKVSGWQRNVWRFMYRNRLEALHWAVLEQDRLVLEAMQGNARDQEILYEHDMGLSRVRRDMKKAAERQLSELAGVAT
;
A
#
# COMPACT_ATOMS: atom_id res chain seq x y z
N VAL A 1 23.49 -28.57 -17.39
CA VAL A 1 23.48 -29.06 -15.99
C VAL A 1 24.91 -29.53 -15.68
N PRO A 2 25.65 -28.81 -14.80
CA PRO A 2 27.10 -29.03 -14.68
C PRO A 2 27.55 -30.36 -14.07
N ALA A 3 26.62 -31.19 -13.60
CA ALA A 3 26.96 -32.46 -12.92
C ALA A 3 26.46 -33.71 -13.66
N THR A 4 26.09 -33.62 -14.91
CA THR A 4 25.57 -34.78 -15.67
C THR A 4 25.89 -34.69 -17.16
N ASP A 5 26.27 -35.82 -17.73
CA ASP A 5 26.43 -36.01 -19.17
C ASP A 5 25.10 -36.32 -19.87
N LYS A 6 23.99 -36.35 -19.16
CA LYS A 6 22.67 -36.68 -19.70
C LYS A 6 22.06 -35.47 -20.38
N ILE A 7 22.14 -35.40 -21.69
CA ILE A 7 21.49 -34.38 -22.54
C ILE A 7 19.96 -34.48 -22.56
N SER A 8 19.38 -35.52 -22.00
CA SER A 8 17.91 -35.77 -22.01
C SER A 8 17.08 -34.70 -21.26
N ILE A 9 17.73 -33.82 -20.48
CA ILE A 9 17.12 -32.68 -19.76
C ILE A 9 17.45 -31.33 -20.40
N GLU A 10 18.34 -31.30 -21.39
CA GLU A 10 18.66 -30.07 -22.12
C GLU A 10 17.42 -29.61 -22.90
N GLY A 11 17.11 -28.33 -22.81
CA GLY A 11 15.92 -27.72 -23.40
C GLY A 11 14.58 -28.02 -22.68
N LYS A 12 14.59 -28.83 -21.61
CA LYS A 12 13.38 -29.06 -20.80
C LYS A 12 13.22 -27.97 -19.76
N LYS A 13 11.98 -27.51 -19.57
CA LYS A 13 11.64 -26.56 -18.50
C LYS A 13 11.70 -27.28 -17.14
N CYS A 14 12.76 -27.03 -16.35
CA CYS A 14 12.96 -27.67 -15.06
C CYS A 14 12.44 -26.85 -13.88
N ILE A 15 12.22 -25.55 -14.09
CA ILE A 15 11.69 -24.60 -13.09
C ILE A 15 10.64 -23.71 -13.75
N ASN A 16 9.72 -23.21 -12.96
CA ASN A 16 8.77 -22.21 -13.43
C ASN A 16 9.46 -20.85 -13.63
N SER A 17 9.04 -20.15 -14.69
CA SER A 17 9.45 -18.78 -14.97
C SER A 17 8.24 -17.87 -14.83
N PHE A 18 8.42 -16.71 -14.23
CA PHE A 18 7.36 -15.75 -14.01
C PHE A 18 7.70 -14.44 -14.70
N PRO A 19 6.73 -13.77 -15.36
CA PRO A 19 6.94 -12.43 -15.88
C PRO A 19 7.27 -11.44 -14.77
N VAL A 20 8.28 -10.61 -15.00
CA VAL A 20 8.71 -9.58 -14.05
C VAL A 20 8.81 -8.23 -14.74
N LYS A 21 8.57 -7.16 -13.99
CA LYS A 21 8.74 -5.78 -14.44
C LYS A 21 9.34 -4.93 -13.32
N GLU A 22 10.41 -4.20 -13.63
CA GLU A 22 10.97 -3.20 -12.71
C GLU A 22 10.27 -1.87 -12.94
N LEU A 23 9.70 -1.29 -11.87
CA LEU A 23 9.08 0.03 -11.88
C LEU A 23 9.41 0.76 -10.57
N HIS A 24 9.91 2.00 -10.69
CA HIS A 24 10.17 2.90 -9.55
C HIS A 24 11.04 2.29 -8.44
N GLY A 25 12.00 1.41 -8.81
CA GLY A 25 12.93 0.75 -7.89
C GLY A 25 12.36 -0.50 -7.20
N ALA A 26 11.17 -0.94 -7.57
CA ALA A 26 10.59 -2.22 -7.12
C ALA A 26 10.44 -3.19 -8.28
N ILE A 27 10.52 -4.48 -7.97
CA ILE A 27 10.26 -5.58 -8.92
C ILE A 27 8.84 -6.06 -8.69
N PHE A 28 8.03 -5.98 -9.74
CA PHE A 28 6.68 -6.54 -9.80
C PHE A 28 6.77 -7.90 -10.49
N LEU A 29 6.19 -8.90 -9.86
CA LEU A 29 6.18 -10.27 -10.35
C LEU A 29 4.73 -10.72 -10.54
N TYR A 30 4.45 -11.32 -11.69
CA TYR A 30 3.13 -11.88 -11.99
C TYR A 30 3.15 -13.39 -11.79
N PHE A 31 2.34 -13.88 -10.87
CA PHE A 31 2.28 -15.31 -10.60
C PHE A 31 1.39 -16.07 -11.59
N GLY A 32 0.38 -15.44 -12.13
CA GLY A 32 -0.55 -16.08 -13.05
C GLY A 32 -1.14 -17.39 -12.54
N ASP A 33 -2.21 -17.81 -13.15
CA ASP A 33 -2.82 -19.12 -12.96
C ASP A 33 -3.30 -19.67 -14.29
N GLU A 34 -3.92 -20.87 -14.31
CA GLU A 34 -4.38 -21.50 -15.54
C GLU A 34 -5.49 -20.70 -16.24
N ALA A 35 -6.29 -19.95 -15.49
CA ALA A 35 -7.33 -19.09 -16.03
C ALA A 35 -6.76 -17.74 -16.54
N HIS A 36 -5.66 -17.29 -15.95
CA HIS A 36 -5.03 -16.00 -16.24
C HIS A 36 -3.51 -16.17 -16.47
N PRO A 37 -3.09 -16.82 -17.59
CA PRO A 37 -1.68 -17.13 -17.84
C PRO A 37 -0.86 -15.89 -18.23
N GLU A 38 -1.51 -14.86 -18.79
CA GLU A 38 -0.83 -13.65 -19.29
C GLU A 38 -0.90 -12.51 -18.26
N PRO A 39 0.19 -11.74 -18.10
CA PRO A 39 0.21 -10.64 -17.14
C PRO A 39 -0.73 -9.51 -17.56
N CYS A 40 -1.52 -9.04 -16.61
CA CYS A 40 -2.30 -7.81 -16.77
C CYS A 40 -1.39 -6.57 -16.75
N ALA A 41 -1.92 -5.44 -17.24
CA ALA A 41 -1.25 -4.16 -17.13
C ALA A 41 -1.08 -3.78 -15.65
N ILE A 42 0.09 -3.27 -15.29
CA ILE A 42 0.33 -2.71 -13.96
C ILE A 42 -0.16 -1.25 -13.99
N GLU A 43 -1.33 -1.02 -13.43
CA GLU A 43 -1.88 0.32 -13.27
C GLU A 43 -1.43 0.91 -11.94
N LEU A 44 -0.75 2.05 -11.99
CA LEU A 44 -0.23 2.76 -10.83
C LEU A 44 -0.82 4.17 -10.79
N PRO A 45 -0.93 4.77 -9.59
CA PRO A 45 -1.38 6.15 -9.43
C PRO A 45 -0.47 7.14 -10.16
N GLU A 46 -1.04 8.30 -10.55
CA GLU A 46 -0.33 9.37 -11.26
C GLU A 46 0.94 9.81 -10.53
N GLU A 47 0.90 9.82 -9.21
CA GLU A 47 2.03 10.24 -8.37
C GLU A 47 3.30 9.38 -8.60
N LEU A 48 3.14 8.14 -9.04
CA LEU A 48 4.28 7.29 -9.42
C LEU A 48 4.63 7.43 -10.90
N THR A 49 3.66 7.66 -11.77
CA THR A 49 3.86 7.59 -13.23
C THR A 49 4.26 8.91 -13.87
N SER A 50 3.89 10.05 -13.28
CA SER A 50 4.18 11.38 -13.83
C SER A 50 5.56 11.90 -13.41
N SER A 51 6.25 12.55 -14.35
CA SER A 51 7.55 13.22 -14.13
C SER A 51 7.45 14.45 -13.22
N ASP A 52 6.24 14.97 -12.97
CA ASP A 52 6.01 16.11 -12.07
C ASP A 52 6.28 15.76 -10.60
N TYR A 53 6.37 14.49 -10.30
CA TYR A 53 6.59 14.00 -8.97
C TYR A 53 8.02 13.48 -8.77
N SER A 54 8.48 13.55 -7.53
CA SER A 54 9.72 12.93 -7.09
C SER A 54 9.41 11.97 -5.96
N ASN A 55 10.00 10.78 -5.98
CA ASN A 55 9.71 9.73 -5.01
C ASN A 55 10.96 9.14 -4.38
N PHE A 56 10.76 8.48 -3.25
CA PHE A 56 11.71 7.61 -2.55
C PHE A 56 10.97 6.35 -2.12
N LEU A 57 11.52 5.20 -2.48
CA LEU A 57 11.03 3.91 -2.02
C LEU A 57 11.59 3.61 -0.63
N CYS A 58 10.70 3.23 0.28
CA CYS A 58 11.00 2.69 1.61
C CYS A 58 10.41 1.30 1.72
N THR A 59 11.17 0.35 2.26
CA THR A 59 10.70 -1.03 2.45
C THR A 59 11.00 -1.52 3.85
N ALA A 60 10.09 -2.31 4.41
CA ALA A 60 10.29 -2.98 5.69
C ALA A 60 9.54 -4.30 5.74
N MET A 61 10.08 -5.26 6.47
CA MET A 61 9.36 -6.48 6.82
C MET A 61 8.66 -6.28 8.18
N TRP A 62 7.36 -6.54 8.21
CA TRP A 62 6.54 -6.50 9.42
C TRP A 62 6.11 -7.91 9.82
N LYS A 63 6.18 -8.22 11.11
CA LYS A 63 5.75 -9.51 11.68
C LYS A 63 4.25 -9.49 11.94
N CYS A 64 3.47 -9.33 10.88
CA CYS A 64 2.02 -9.40 10.91
C CYS A 64 1.49 -9.89 9.57
N ASN A 65 0.24 -10.37 9.57
CA ASN A 65 -0.44 -10.72 8.33
C ASN A 65 -0.67 -9.48 7.47
N TYR A 66 -0.49 -9.59 6.15
CA TYR A 66 -0.64 -8.47 5.21
C TYR A 66 -2.00 -7.77 5.29
N ARG A 67 -3.05 -8.49 5.70
CA ARG A 67 -4.39 -7.93 5.89
C ARG A 67 -4.43 -6.86 6.98
N TYR A 68 -3.65 -7.04 8.05
CA TYR A 68 -3.55 -6.01 9.10
C TYR A 68 -2.83 -4.76 8.61
N ALA A 69 -1.82 -4.91 7.75
CA ALA A 69 -1.17 -3.76 7.13
C ALA A 69 -2.13 -2.99 6.20
N ILE A 70 -2.98 -3.69 5.44
CA ILE A 70 -4.03 -3.06 4.64
C ILE A 70 -5.05 -2.37 5.54
N ASP A 71 -5.54 -3.06 6.57
CA ASP A 71 -6.52 -2.54 7.52
C ASP A 71 -6.03 -1.24 8.17
N ASN A 72 -4.76 -1.20 8.58
CA ASN A 72 -4.14 -0.02 9.18
C ASN A 72 -4.12 1.18 8.22
N VAL A 73 -3.73 0.97 6.98
CA VAL A 73 -3.70 2.05 5.98
C VAL A 73 -5.12 2.51 5.62
N MET A 74 -6.10 1.59 5.63
CA MET A 74 -7.50 1.89 5.30
C MET A 74 -8.27 2.58 6.43
N ASP A 75 -7.63 2.88 7.56
CA ASP A 75 -8.20 3.64 8.67
C ASP A 75 -7.61 5.06 8.77
N PRO A 76 -8.22 6.09 8.17
CA PRO A 76 -7.74 7.46 8.33
C PRO A 76 -7.88 8.02 9.76
N MET A 77 -8.68 7.38 10.61
CA MET A 77 -8.91 7.88 11.97
C MET A 77 -7.74 7.60 12.91
N HIS A 78 -7.03 6.46 12.76
CA HIS A 78 -5.90 6.14 13.64
C HIS A 78 -4.80 7.20 13.63
N GLY A 79 -4.62 7.88 12.49
CA GLY A 79 -3.59 8.91 12.34
C GLY A 79 -3.66 10.02 13.38
N ALA A 80 -4.86 10.46 13.75
CA ALA A 80 -5.07 11.51 14.73
C ALA A 80 -4.79 11.07 16.19
N TYR A 81 -4.75 9.76 16.44
CA TYR A 81 -4.50 9.16 17.75
C TYR A 81 -3.08 8.60 17.86
N LEU A 82 -2.75 7.64 17.02
CA LEU A 82 -1.45 6.96 17.05
C LEU A 82 -0.30 7.90 16.68
N HIS A 83 -0.50 8.74 15.67
CA HIS A 83 0.51 9.65 15.14
C HIS A 83 0.35 11.09 15.63
N ALA A 84 -0.39 11.33 16.70
CA ALA A 84 -0.73 12.68 17.20
C ALA A 84 0.48 13.60 17.44
N LYS A 85 1.67 13.03 17.68
CA LYS A 85 2.91 13.78 17.86
C LYS A 85 3.71 13.99 16.57
N SER A 86 3.26 13.42 15.44
CA SER A 86 3.99 13.40 14.18
C SER A 86 3.34 14.32 13.15
N HIS A 87 4.15 15.11 12.42
CA HIS A 87 3.71 15.99 11.34
C HIS A 87 2.47 16.83 11.70
N SER A 88 1.48 16.87 10.80
CA SER A 88 0.18 17.52 11.01
C SER A 88 -0.88 16.61 11.62
N MET A 89 -0.52 15.36 11.97
CA MET A 89 -1.47 14.27 12.26
C MET A 89 -2.40 14.53 13.45
N ALA A 90 -2.00 15.39 14.41
CA ALA A 90 -2.86 15.77 15.54
C ALA A 90 -4.00 16.74 15.18
N LYS A 91 -3.92 17.37 14.00
CA LYS A 91 -4.91 18.36 13.55
C LYS A 91 -6.18 17.66 13.02
N GLY A 92 -7.26 18.44 12.93
CA GLY A 92 -8.51 18.00 12.34
C GLY A 92 -9.50 17.39 13.31
N ASP A 93 -10.68 17.09 12.79
CA ASP A 93 -11.78 16.54 13.56
C ASP A 93 -11.56 15.05 13.85
N LYS A 94 -11.60 14.69 15.13
CA LYS A 94 -11.49 13.31 15.62
C LYS A 94 -12.84 12.59 15.67
N THR A 95 -13.92 13.32 15.39
CA THR A 95 -15.31 12.82 15.39
C THR A 95 -15.96 12.95 14.03
N ALA A 96 -15.16 13.26 12.99
CA ALA A 96 -15.65 13.37 11.63
C ALA A 96 -16.36 12.09 11.18
N SER A 97 -17.50 12.23 10.56
CA SER A 97 -18.14 11.09 9.87
C SER A 97 -17.30 10.67 8.66
N MET A 98 -17.46 9.42 8.27
CA MET A 98 -16.71 8.82 7.17
C MET A 98 -17.62 8.53 6.00
N LYS A 99 -17.08 8.62 4.79
CA LYS A 99 -17.80 8.25 3.56
C LYS A 99 -16.92 7.40 2.64
N ILE A 100 -17.61 6.60 1.82
CA ILE A 100 -16.99 5.77 0.79
C ILE A 100 -17.37 6.35 -0.57
N ARG A 101 -16.40 6.45 -1.46
CA ARG A 101 -16.60 6.87 -2.84
C ARG A 101 -15.88 5.91 -3.79
N GLU A 102 -16.58 5.44 -4.79
CA GLU A 102 -15.98 4.64 -5.86
C GLU A 102 -15.32 5.55 -6.90
N THR A 103 -14.21 5.11 -7.43
CA THR A 103 -13.48 5.73 -8.53
C THR A 103 -13.30 4.72 -9.66
N ASN A 104 -12.85 5.17 -10.81
CA ASN A 104 -12.48 4.27 -11.91
C ASN A 104 -11.23 3.42 -11.62
N GLN A 105 -10.44 3.77 -10.61
CA GLN A 105 -9.26 3.00 -10.20
C GLN A 105 -9.47 2.16 -8.94
N GLY A 106 -10.51 2.45 -8.14
CA GLY A 106 -10.73 1.74 -6.90
C GLY A 106 -11.74 2.37 -5.96
N LEU A 107 -11.42 2.35 -4.69
CA LEU A 107 -12.29 2.78 -3.60
C LEU A 107 -11.58 3.82 -2.74
N VAL A 108 -12.20 4.99 -2.58
CA VAL A 108 -11.76 6.04 -1.64
C VAL A 108 -12.58 5.96 -0.38
N PHE A 109 -11.88 5.99 0.76
CA PHE A 109 -12.44 6.12 2.08
C PHE A 109 -11.93 7.41 2.70
N GLU A 110 -12.81 8.32 3.10
CA GLU A 110 -12.44 9.68 3.47
C GLU A 110 -13.30 10.25 4.59
N LYS A 111 -12.73 11.18 5.36
CA LYS A 111 -13.46 11.99 6.34
C LYS A 111 -14.39 12.95 5.61
N ASP A 112 -15.64 13.01 6.04
CA ASP A 112 -16.61 13.94 5.48
C ASP A 112 -16.33 15.37 5.94
N GLY A 113 -16.37 16.31 5.01
CA GLY A 113 -16.14 17.73 5.31
C GLY A 113 -14.68 18.13 5.66
N GLN A 114 -13.72 17.19 5.63
CA GLN A 114 -12.31 17.46 5.91
C GLN A 114 -11.40 16.97 4.80
N ARG A 115 -10.51 17.84 4.30
CA ARG A 115 -9.50 17.53 3.28
C ARG A 115 -8.22 18.30 3.53
N ASP A 116 -7.06 17.64 3.32
CA ASP A 116 -5.71 18.22 3.45
C ASP A 116 -5.40 18.84 4.83
N VAL A 117 -6.02 18.32 5.89
CA VAL A 117 -5.78 18.73 7.27
C VAL A 117 -4.82 17.80 7.99
N ASN A 118 -5.05 16.49 7.83
CA ASN A 118 -4.13 15.45 8.32
C ASN A 118 -4.19 14.22 7.39
N PHE A 119 -4.21 13.01 7.93
CA PHE A 119 -4.55 11.81 7.18
C PHE A 119 -6.08 11.73 7.05
N ASP A 120 -6.62 12.28 5.98
CA ASP A 120 -8.06 12.49 5.82
C ASP A 120 -8.72 11.51 4.87
N TRP A 121 -7.95 10.87 4.04
CA TRP A 121 -8.44 9.94 3.03
C TRP A 121 -7.39 8.91 2.66
N VAL A 122 -7.88 7.77 2.21
CA VAL A 122 -7.10 6.71 1.59
C VAL A 122 -7.86 6.17 0.39
N GLU A 123 -7.14 5.77 -0.64
CA GLU A 123 -7.69 5.05 -1.80
C GLU A 123 -6.97 3.71 -1.93
N ILE A 124 -7.73 2.67 -2.24
CA ILE A 124 -7.20 1.35 -2.59
C ILE A 124 -7.54 1.05 -4.05
N GLY A 125 -6.53 0.67 -4.83
CA GLY A 125 -6.69 0.27 -6.22
C GLY A 125 -7.28 -1.14 -6.32
N ASN A 126 -8.11 -1.37 -7.34
CA ASN A 126 -8.75 -2.65 -7.62
C ASN A 126 -8.55 -3.14 -9.08
N THR A 127 -7.69 -2.46 -9.84
CA THR A 127 -7.41 -2.74 -11.25
C THR A 127 -6.16 -3.60 -11.43
N GLY A 128 -6.16 -4.81 -10.84
CA GLY A 128 -5.07 -5.78 -10.98
C GLY A 128 -3.88 -5.60 -10.03
N THR A 129 -3.64 -4.41 -9.51
CA THR A 129 -2.65 -4.14 -8.46
C THR A 129 -3.33 -3.50 -7.25
N CYS A 130 -3.14 -4.11 -6.08
CA CYS A 130 -3.75 -3.66 -4.83
C CYS A 130 -2.86 -2.60 -4.15
N TRP A 131 -2.66 -1.47 -4.80
CA TRP A 131 -1.96 -0.34 -4.19
C TRP A 131 -2.90 0.45 -3.25
N MET A 132 -2.31 1.05 -2.25
CA MET A 132 -2.98 2.00 -1.36
C MET A 132 -2.31 3.36 -1.53
N ARG A 133 -3.09 4.44 -1.65
CA ARG A 133 -2.54 5.80 -1.70
C ARG A 133 -3.26 6.73 -0.74
N LEU A 134 -2.51 7.69 -0.22
CA LEU A 134 -3.00 8.73 0.67
C LEU A 134 -2.14 9.98 0.54
N SER A 135 -2.60 11.09 1.11
CA SER A 135 -1.79 12.29 1.26
C SER A 135 -1.79 12.81 2.68
N ILE A 136 -0.67 13.42 3.07
CA ILE A 136 -0.50 14.06 4.37
C ILE A 136 0.05 15.48 4.13
N PRO A 137 -0.59 16.52 4.67
CA PRO A 137 -0.09 17.88 4.55
C PRO A 137 1.18 18.08 5.36
N TYR A 138 2.12 18.86 4.84
CA TYR A 138 3.23 19.35 5.62
C TYR A 138 2.75 20.39 6.63
N ARG A 139 3.47 20.51 7.73
CA ARG A 139 3.26 21.61 8.67
C ARG A 139 3.52 22.95 7.97
N GLU A 140 2.78 23.98 8.32
CA GLU A 140 2.90 25.33 7.73
C GLU A 140 4.33 25.90 7.76
N ASN A 141 5.11 25.53 8.79
CA ASN A 141 6.50 25.95 8.97
C ASN A 141 7.53 24.96 8.40
N ALA A 142 7.12 23.95 7.65
CA ALA A 142 8.01 22.90 7.15
C ALA A 142 8.51 23.14 5.71
N GLY A 143 8.61 24.38 5.27
CA GLY A 143 9.08 24.76 3.95
C GLY A 143 7.94 25.14 3.00
N PRO A 144 8.04 24.89 1.69
CA PRO A 144 7.10 25.42 0.68
C PRO A 144 5.65 24.93 0.80
N GLY A 145 5.29 24.23 1.87
CA GLY A 145 3.91 23.79 2.14
C GLY A 145 3.43 22.67 1.21
N GLY A 146 2.11 22.51 1.10
CA GLY A 146 1.46 21.48 0.30
C GLY A 146 1.40 20.12 0.98
N VAL A 147 1.22 19.07 0.19
CA VAL A 147 1.09 17.70 0.66
C VAL A 147 2.23 16.82 0.15
N PHE A 148 2.52 15.75 0.86
CA PHE A 148 3.24 14.63 0.31
C PHE A 148 2.30 13.42 0.19
N PHE A 149 2.54 12.62 -0.82
CA PHE A 149 1.75 11.41 -1.06
C PHE A 149 2.50 10.19 -0.56
N ILE A 150 1.75 9.17 -0.22
CA ILE A 150 2.24 7.84 0.04
C ILE A 150 1.49 6.91 -0.92
N VAL A 151 2.23 6.10 -1.65
CA VAL A 151 1.69 4.93 -2.35
C VAL A 151 2.33 3.71 -1.72
N GLY A 152 1.53 2.74 -1.33
CA GLY A 152 1.99 1.57 -0.61
C GLY A 152 1.45 0.26 -1.14
N PHE A 153 2.20 -0.80 -0.89
CA PHE A 153 1.80 -2.19 -1.11
C PHE A 153 2.12 -3.00 0.15
N ALA A 154 1.24 -3.91 0.49
CA ALA A 154 1.44 -4.92 1.51
C ALA A 154 1.53 -6.29 0.83
N THR A 155 2.74 -6.79 0.65
CA THR A 155 3.01 -8.06 -0.05
C THR A 155 3.18 -9.18 0.97
N PRO A 156 2.33 -10.22 0.96
CA PRO A 156 2.47 -11.34 1.88
C PRO A 156 3.77 -12.11 1.63
N ILE A 157 4.49 -12.44 2.68
CA ILE A 157 5.61 -13.39 2.66
C ILE A 157 5.09 -14.75 3.11
N ASP A 158 4.36 -14.77 4.22
CA ASP A 158 3.64 -15.90 4.77
C ASP A 158 2.44 -15.40 5.62
N GLU A 159 1.83 -16.28 6.40
CA GLU A 159 0.67 -15.94 7.23
C GLU A 159 0.97 -14.88 8.30
N ASN A 160 2.23 -14.75 8.72
CA ASN A 160 2.64 -13.92 9.85
C ASN A 160 3.65 -12.82 9.46
N HIS A 161 4.07 -12.76 8.19
CA HIS A 161 5.05 -11.78 7.72
C HIS A 161 4.59 -11.09 6.45
N THR A 162 4.81 -9.79 6.40
CA THR A 162 4.46 -8.93 5.28
C THR A 162 5.64 -8.06 4.89
N GLN A 163 5.98 -8.03 3.63
CA GLN A 163 6.87 -7.02 3.08
C GLN A 163 6.05 -5.80 2.68
N VAL A 164 6.31 -4.67 3.32
CA VAL A 164 5.68 -3.39 2.97
C VAL A 164 6.61 -2.57 2.09
N PHE A 165 6.02 -1.96 1.08
CA PHE A 165 6.67 -1.02 0.17
C PHE A 165 5.91 0.30 0.27
N PHE A 166 6.63 1.40 0.55
CA PHE A 166 6.04 2.73 0.61
C PHE A 166 6.86 3.70 -0.20
N TRP A 167 6.27 4.29 -1.24
CA TRP A 167 6.84 5.44 -1.92
C TRP A 167 6.40 6.71 -1.21
N ARG A 168 7.38 7.51 -0.81
CA ARG A 168 7.19 8.86 -0.32
C ARG A 168 7.33 9.79 -1.50
N ILE A 169 6.27 10.51 -1.83
CA ILE A 169 6.15 11.18 -3.11
C ILE A 169 5.77 12.63 -2.89
N ARG A 170 6.34 13.52 -3.69
CA ARG A 170 5.96 14.91 -3.68
C ARG A 170 5.92 15.47 -5.09
N LYS A 171 4.92 16.31 -5.37
CA LYS A 171 4.84 17.11 -6.60
C LYS A 171 5.82 18.26 -6.47
N VAL A 172 6.95 18.18 -7.16
CA VAL A 172 8.04 19.16 -7.15
C VAL A 172 8.79 19.15 -8.46
N SER A 173 9.17 20.35 -8.94
CA SER A 173 9.93 20.53 -10.16
C SER A 173 11.11 21.47 -9.95
N GLY A 174 12.01 21.55 -10.94
CA GLY A 174 13.14 22.47 -10.95
C GLY A 174 13.99 22.40 -9.66
N TRP A 175 14.38 23.56 -9.14
CA TRP A 175 15.20 23.66 -7.92
C TRP A 175 14.51 23.12 -6.67
N GLN A 176 13.17 23.23 -6.57
CA GLN A 176 12.39 22.71 -5.45
C GLN A 176 12.52 21.20 -5.30
N ARG A 177 12.62 20.48 -6.45
CA ARG A 177 12.87 19.03 -6.47
C ARG A 177 14.20 18.69 -5.81
N ASN A 178 15.26 19.41 -6.13
CA ASN A 178 16.59 19.17 -5.57
C ASN A 178 16.61 19.47 -4.05
N VAL A 179 16.02 20.58 -3.64
CA VAL A 179 15.89 20.96 -2.21
C VAL A 179 15.10 19.90 -1.44
N TRP A 180 13.93 19.47 -1.98
CA TRP A 180 13.14 18.45 -1.32
C TRP A 180 13.88 17.13 -1.21
N ARG A 181 14.55 16.66 -2.28
CA ARG A 181 15.34 15.43 -2.27
C ARG A 181 16.48 15.48 -1.23
N PHE A 182 17.16 16.62 -1.14
CA PHE A 182 18.19 16.84 -0.12
C PHE A 182 17.59 16.79 1.30
N MET A 183 16.52 17.53 1.55
CA MET A 183 15.84 17.55 2.84
C MET A 183 15.29 16.19 3.24
N TYR A 184 14.74 15.45 2.28
CA TYR A 184 14.21 14.12 2.52
C TYR A 184 15.30 13.19 3.06
N ARG A 185 16.40 13.05 2.35
CA ARG A 185 17.51 12.16 2.74
C ARG A 185 18.19 12.53 4.05
N ASN A 186 18.26 13.81 4.37
CA ASN A 186 19.01 14.28 5.53
C ASN A 186 18.15 14.50 6.78
N ARG A 187 16.81 14.56 6.65
CA ARG A 187 15.93 14.86 7.78
C ARG A 187 14.57 14.18 7.72
N LEU A 188 13.85 14.30 6.59
CA LEU A 188 12.45 13.90 6.55
C LEU A 188 12.28 12.39 6.55
N GLU A 189 13.22 11.64 5.98
CA GLU A 189 13.19 10.18 5.95
C GLU A 189 13.11 9.58 7.35
N ALA A 190 13.95 10.04 8.28
CA ALA A 190 13.92 9.56 9.66
C ALA A 190 12.60 9.88 10.37
N LEU A 191 12.01 11.05 10.09
CA LEU A 191 10.70 11.42 10.65
C LEU A 191 9.57 10.55 10.09
N HIS A 192 9.62 10.21 8.81
CA HIS A 192 8.64 9.32 8.19
C HIS A 192 8.78 7.89 8.68
N TRP A 193 10.02 7.40 8.87
CA TRP A 193 10.25 6.10 9.47
C TRP A 193 9.72 6.02 10.90
N ALA A 194 9.87 7.07 11.70
CA ALA A 194 9.33 7.11 13.06
C ALA A 194 7.80 6.98 13.11
N VAL A 195 7.08 7.43 12.08
CA VAL A 195 5.63 7.22 11.96
C VAL A 195 5.33 5.76 11.65
N LEU A 196 5.96 5.19 10.61
CA LEU A 196 5.78 3.78 10.23
C LEU A 196 6.15 2.81 11.35
N GLU A 197 7.13 3.16 12.17
CA GLU A 197 7.54 2.35 13.31
C GLU A 197 6.43 2.27 14.38
N GLN A 198 5.65 3.34 14.55
CA GLN A 198 4.48 3.32 15.44
C GLN A 198 3.42 2.32 14.95
N ASP A 199 3.14 2.31 13.65
CA ASP A 199 2.24 1.33 13.02
C ASP A 199 2.75 -0.09 13.21
N ARG A 200 4.02 -0.33 12.86
CA ARG A 200 4.66 -1.64 12.98
C ARG A 200 4.53 -2.20 14.39
N LEU A 201 4.88 -1.41 15.41
CA LEU A 201 4.84 -1.86 16.80
C LEU A 201 3.44 -2.27 17.25
N VAL A 202 2.41 -1.55 16.85
CA VAL A 202 1.02 -1.90 17.16
C VAL A 202 0.61 -3.19 16.44
N LEU A 203 0.88 -3.29 15.14
CA LEU A 203 0.48 -4.44 14.34
C LEU A 203 1.22 -5.72 14.73
N GLU A 204 2.50 -5.63 15.07
CA GLU A 204 3.28 -6.79 15.55
C GLU A 204 2.89 -7.25 16.96
N ALA A 205 2.27 -6.38 17.76
CA ALA A 205 1.77 -6.71 19.08
C ALA A 205 0.35 -7.33 19.06
N MET A 206 -0.33 -7.35 17.92
CA MET A 206 -1.66 -7.94 17.79
C MET A 206 -1.62 -9.46 17.98
N GLN A 207 -2.63 -9.98 18.68
CA GLN A 207 -2.78 -11.44 18.84
C GLN A 207 -3.25 -12.06 17.52
N GLY A 208 -2.86 -13.31 17.25
CA GLY A 208 -3.20 -14.01 16.01
C GLY A 208 -4.72 -14.13 15.74
N ASN A 209 -5.54 -14.13 16.80
CA ASN A 209 -7.00 -14.16 16.73
C ASN A 209 -7.68 -12.80 16.93
N ALA A 210 -6.95 -11.69 16.76
CA ALA A 210 -7.48 -10.35 16.99
C ALA A 210 -8.74 -10.07 16.16
N ARG A 211 -8.81 -10.59 14.92
CA ARG A 211 -10.00 -10.44 14.05
C ARG A 211 -11.27 -11.10 14.59
N ASP A 212 -11.14 -12.17 15.35
CA ASP A 212 -12.30 -12.87 15.93
C ASP A 212 -12.86 -12.13 17.14
N GLN A 213 -12.09 -11.18 17.68
CA GLN A 213 -12.44 -10.41 18.87
C GLN A 213 -12.69 -8.93 18.59
N GLU A 214 -12.52 -8.49 17.33
CA GLU A 214 -12.73 -7.10 16.98
C GLU A 214 -14.22 -6.70 17.02
N ILE A 215 -14.47 -5.46 17.40
CA ILE A 215 -15.79 -4.85 17.34
C ILE A 215 -15.67 -3.69 16.34
N LEU A 216 -16.20 -3.89 15.15
CA LEU A 216 -16.25 -2.87 14.12
C LEU A 216 -17.37 -1.87 14.39
N TYR A 217 -17.14 -0.65 14.00
CA TYR A 217 -17.99 0.48 14.29
C TYR A 217 -18.13 1.38 13.04
N GLU A 218 -18.88 2.45 13.06
CA GLU A 218 -19.21 3.22 11.85
C GLU A 218 -18.01 3.79 11.12
N HIS A 219 -16.92 4.12 11.83
CA HIS A 219 -15.66 4.58 11.22
C HIS A 219 -14.90 3.48 10.48
N ASP A 220 -15.25 2.21 10.72
CA ASP A 220 -14.63 1.05 10.06
C ASP A 220 -15.36 0.62 8.78
N MET A 221 -16.28 1.45 8.27
CA MET A 221 -17.05 1.10 7.08
C MET A 221 -16.18 0.87 5.84
N GLY A 222 -15.09 1.63 5.69
CA GLY A 222 -14.12 1.46 4.60
C GLY A 222 -13.40 0.13 4.69
N LEU A 223 -12.93 -0.20 5.88
CA LEU A 223 -12.30 -1.47 6.20
C LEU A 223 -13.24 -2.65 5.89
N SER A 224 -14.47 -2.60 6.38
CA SER A 224 -15.50 -3.61 6.14
C SER A 224 -15.79 -3.79 4.65
N ARG A 225 -15.80 -2.70 3.88
CA ARG A 225 -16.01 -2.73 2.44
C ARG A 225 -14.83 -3.41 1.73
N VAL A 226 -13.60 -3.02 2.02
CA VAL A 226 -12.38 -3.60 1.41
C VAL A 226 -12.29 -5.09 1.69
N ARG A 227 -12.49 -5.50 2.94
CA ARG A 227 -12.46 -6.92 3.32
C ARG A 227 -13.50 -7.75 2.56
N ARG A 228 -14.71 -7.23 2.39
CA ARG A 228 -15.77 -7.87 1.61
C ARG A 228 -15.40 -7.97 0.12
N ASP A 229 -14.84 -6.90 -0.46
CA ASP A 229 -14.48 -6.87 -1.87
C ASP A 229 -13.29 -7.80 -2.15
N MET A 230 -12.29 -7.87 -1.27
CA MET A 230 -11.19 -8.85 -1.34
C MET A 230 -11.70 -10.30 -1.24
N LYS A 231 -12.64 -10.58 -0.33
CA LYS A 231 -13.26 -11.90 -0.20
C LYS A 231 -13.97 -12.31 -1.49
N LYS A 232 -14.80 -11.42 -2.06
CA LYS A 232 -15.51 -11.67 -3.32
C LYS A 232 -14.54 -11.91 -4.49
N ALA A 233 -13.42 -11.16 -4.55
CA ALA A 233 -12.41 -11.36 -5.57
C ALA A 233 -11.75 -12.75 -5.46
N ALA A 234 -11.41 -13.18 -4.25
CA ALA A 234 -10.87 -14.51 -4.00
C ALA A 234 -11.87 -15.64 -4.33
N GLU A 235 -13.14 -15.49 -3.94
CA GLU A 235 -14.20 -16.46 -4.26
C GLU A 235 -14.42 -16.58 -5.78
N ARG A 236 -14.37 -15.47 -6.51
CA ARG A 236 -14.46 -15.45 -7.97
C ARG A 236 -13.28 -16.19 -8.60
N GLN A 237 -12.05 -15.89 -8.21
CA GLN A 237 -10.85 -16.56 -8.71
C GLN A 237 -10.90 -18.09 -8.49
N LEU A 238 -11.31 -18.53 -7.30
CA LEU A 238 -11.48 -19.95 -7.00
C LEU A 238 -12.53 -20.62 -7.90
N SER A 239 -13.64 -19.93 -8.20
CA SER A 239 -14.67 -20.44 -9.10
C SER A 239 -14.18 -20.55 -10.55
N GLU A 240 -13.40 -19.58 -11.02
CA GLU A 240 -12.79 -19.57 -12.35
C GLU A 240 -11.79 -20.72 -12.50
N LEU A 241 -10.93 -20.94 -11.52
CA LEU A 241 -9.99 -22.07 -11.49
C LEU A 241 -10.70 -23.44 -11.48
N ALA A 242 -11.78 -23.57 -10.72
CA ALA A 242 -12.58 -24.80 -10.69
C ALA A 242 -13.26 -25.08 -12.05
N GLY A 243 -13.66 -24.03 -12.78
CA GLY A 243 -14.24 -24.15 -14.12
C GLY A 243 -13.25 -24.51 -15.22
N VAL A 244 -11.96 -24.21 -15.04
CA VAL A 244 -10.89 -24.59 -15.98
C VAL A 244 -10.45 -26.05 -15.78
N ALA A 245 -10.60 -26.59 -14.58
CA ALA A 245 -10.22 -27.96 -14.23
C ALA A 245 -11.24 -29.04 -14.70
N THR A 246 -12.37 -28.65 -15.29
CA THR A 246 -13.41 -29.54 -15.86
C THR A 246 -13.34 -29.58 -17.38
#